data_ad25c912ce96ff204bd8cadfdef2f2ad
#
_entry.id   ad25c912ce96ff204bd8cadfdef2f2ad
#
_cell.length_a   1.000
_cell.length_b   1.000
_cell.length_c   1.000
_cell.angle_alpha   90.00
_cell.angle_beta   90.00
_cell.angle_gamma   90.00
#
_symmetry.space_group_name_H-M   'P 1'
#
loop_
_entity.id
_entity.type
_entity.pdbx_description
1 polymer ?
#
loop_
_entity_poly.entity_id
_entity_poly.type
_entity_poly.pdbx_seq_one_letter_code
_entity_poly.pdbx_strand_id
1 'polypeptide(L)'
;MAKTPYQEQDPTNPLNVYGASKLKGEQHIVDTWNKHFIIRTSWLYSQYGNNFLNSMLEFSEQKKALTITTQQTGTPTNANDLAQVLVTIIKTGNARYGIYHFSNQGEGTWFDFAKAIFKATGEIDAVNLAKTEHYATFAKRPAYSVLNCNKLKVTLGTQYKNWEDSLINLIQKTRSANSLL
;
A
#
# COMPACT_ATOMS: atom_id res chain seq x y z
N MET A 1 -19.78 -7.55 -1.77
CA MET A 1 -18.37 -7.11 -1.66
C MET A 1 -17.90 -6.71 -3.05
N ALA A 2 -17.17 -5.60 -3.17
CA ALA A 2 -16.65 -5.15 -4.45
C ALA A 2 -15.72 -6.22 -5.06
N LYS A 3 -15.79 -6.37 -6.37
CA LYS A 3 -14.91 -7.23 -7.18
C LYS A 3 -14.13 -6.42 -8.21
N THR A 4 -14.29 -5.11 -8.16
CA THR A 4 -13.64 -4.13 -9.05
C THR A 4 -12.97 -3.06 -8.22
N PRO A 5 -11.87 -2.45 -8.68
CA PRO A 5 -11.17 -1.40 -7.95
C PRO A 5 -12.07 -0.22 -7.59
N TYR A 6 -12.02 0.19 -6.33
CA TYR A 6 -12.81 1.31 -5.80
C TYR A 6 -12.44 2.63 -6.47
N GLN A 7 -13.44 3.41 -6.83
CA GLN A 7 -13.31 4.77 -7.36
C GLN A 7 -13.48 5.80 -6.23
N GLU A 8 -13.02 7.03 -6.44
CA GLU A 8 -13.06 8.09 -5.43
C GLU A 8 -14.50 8.48 -5.04
N GLN A 9 -15.46 8.31 -5.95
CA GLN A 9 -16.88 8.60 -5.74
C GLN A 9 -17.68 7.43 -5.15
N ASP A 10 -17.08 6.26 -4.98
CA ASP A 10 -17.79 5.12 -4.38
C ASP A 10 -18.21 5.43 -2.95
N PRO A 11 -19.41 5.00 -2.52
CA PRO A 11 -19.87 5.19 -1.16
C PRO A 11 -18.89 4.59 -0.14
N THR A 12 -18.50 5.38 0.84
CA THR A 12 -17.61 4.94 1.92
C THR A 12 -18.42 4.14 2.96
N ASN A 13 -17.86 2.99 3.38
CA ASN A 13 -18.46 2.14 4.42
C ASN A 13 -17.35 1.56 5.32
N PRO A 14 -16.87 2.32 6.31
CA PRO A 14 -15.80 1.88 7.19
C PRO A 14 -16.25 0.69 8.05
N LEU A 15 -15.42 -0.37 8.08
CA LEU A 15 -15.72 -1.63 8.78
C LEU A 15 -15.22 -1.65 10.23
N ASN A 16 -14.43 -0.65 10.63
CA ASN A 16 -13.79 -0.58 11.94
C ASN A 16 -13.55 0.89 12.35
N VAL A 17 -13.16 1.09 13.61
CA VAL A 17 -12.92 2.42 14.20
C VAL A 17 -11.82 3.19 13.47
N TYR A 18 -10.75 2.51 13.04
CA TYR A 18 -9.69 3.14 12.26
C TYR A 18 -10.22 3.72 10.94
N GLY A 19 -10.97 2.93 10.16
CA GLY A 19 -11.59 3.41 8.94
C GLY A 19 -12.55 4.58 9.17
N ALA A 20 -13.36 4.50 10.22
CA ALA A 20 -14.29 5.57 10.61
C ALA A 20 -13.55 6.86 10.98
N SER A 21 -12.43 6.77 11.74
CA SER A 21 -11.63 7.94 12.11
C SER A 21 -10.97 8.60 10.89
N LYS A 22 -10.49 7.81 9.91
CA LYS A 22 -9.94 8.34 8.66
C LYS A 22 -11.00 9.05 7.83
N LEU A 23 -12.17 8.45 7.67
CA LEU A 23 -13.29 9.07 6.98
C LEU A 23 -13.73 10.38 7.65
N LYS A 24 -13.79 10.42 8.98
CA LYS A 24 -14.10 11.62 9.73
C LYS A 24 -13.07 12.74 9.49
N GLY A 25 -11.78 12.37 9.43
CA GLY A 25 -10.71 13.32 9.07
C GLY A 25 -10.86 13.89 7.65
N GLU A 26 -11.21 13.05 6.66
CA GLU A 26 -11.52 13.52 5.29
C GLU A 26 -12.69 14.50 5.29
N GLN A 27 -13.79 14.19 5.97
CA GLN A 27 -14.96 15.06 6.08
C GLN A 27 -14.61 16.42 6.68
N HIS A 28 -13.84 16.46 7.77
CA HIS A 28 -13.39 17.73 8.36
C HIS A 28 -12.58 18.59 7.39
N ILE A 29 -11.71 17.97 6.58
CA ILE A 29 -10.93 18.72 5.58
C ILE A 29 -11.87 19.27 4.50
N VAL A 30 -12.77 18.46 3.96
CA VAL A 30 -13.71 18.85 2.91
C VAL A 30 -14.63 19.99 3.38
N ASP A 31 -15.14 19.89 4.61
CA ASP A 31 -16.06 20.89 5.19
C ASP A 31 -15.34 22.21 5.53
N THR A 32 -14.03 22.14 5.77
CA THR A 32 -13.26 23.32 6.22
C THR A 32 -12.69 24.12 5.04
N TRP A 33 -12.21 23.44 4.02
CA TRP A 33 -11.50 24.12 2.92
C TRP A 33 -11.60 23.38 1.59
N ASN A 34 -12.01 24.08 0.56
CA ASN A 34 -12.19 23.52 -0.79
C ASN A 34 -10.89 23.37 -1.61
N LYS A 35 -9.78 24.03 -1.19
CA LYS A 35 -8.48 23.90 -1.85
C LYS A 35 -7.62 22.86 -1.17
N HIS A 36 -8.02 21.58 -1.24
CA HIS A 36 -7.34 20.48 -0.59
C HIS A 36 -7.05 19.34 -1.56
N PHE A 37 -6.01 18.56 -1.24
CA PHE A 37 -5.76 17.25 -1.82
C PHE A 37 -5.87 16.21 -0.72
N ILE A 38 -6.78 15.26 -0.87
CA ILE A 38 -6.87 14.06 -0.03
C ILE A 38 -6.44 12.88 -0.89
N ILE A 39 -5.33 12.23 -0.51
CA ILE A 39 -4.82 11.07 -1.24
C ILE A 39 -5.09 9.83 -0.40
N ARG A 40 -6.09 9.02 -0.81
CA ARG A 40 -6.35 7.72 -0.21
C ARG A 40 -5.34 6.71 -0.75
N THR A 41 -4.81 5.88 0.12
CA THR A 41 -3.82 4.84 -0.22
C THR A 41 -4.12 3.52 0.48
N SER A 42 -3.46 2.43 0.06
CA SER A 42 -3.60 1.10 0.63
C SER A 42 -2.25 0.46 0.90
N TRP A 43 -2.17 -0.40 1.92
CA TRP A 43 -1.04 -1.29 2.23
C TRP A 43 0.34 -0.62 2.13
N LEU A 44 0.45 0.56 2.77
CA LEU A 44 1.66 1.39 2.72
C LEU A 44 2.83 0.69 3.41
N TYR A 45 3.99 0.63 2.73
CA TYR A 45 5.23 0.10 3.25
C TYR A 45 6.42 0.99 2.90
N SER A 46 7.49 0.87 3.68
CA SER A 46 8.76 1.56 3.42
C SER A 46 9.92 0.82 4.08
N GLN A 47 11.13 1.27 3.80
CA GLN A 47 12.35 0.84 4.51
C GLN A 47 12.40 1.34 5.96
N TYR A 48 11.52 2.26 6.35
CA TYR A 48 11.52 2.89 7.67
C TYR A 48 10.30 2.48 8.51
N GLY A 49 10.51 2.39 9.83
CA GLY A 49 9.45 2.17 10.80
C GLY A 49 8.81 0.78 10.76
N ASN A 50 7.78 0.60 11.55
CA ASN A 50 7.08 -0.69 11.67
C ASN A 50 6.06 -0.84 10.54
N ASN A 51 6.26 -1.81 9.67
CA ASN A 51 5.35 -2.14 8.57
C ASN A 51 5.54 -3.61 8.14
N PHE A 52 4.68 -4.09 7.25
CA PHE A 52 4.69 -5.48 6.83
C PHE A 52 6.02 -5.93 6.21
N LEU A 53 6.67 -5.10 5.37
CA LEU A 53 7.97 -5.41 4.79
C LEU A 53 9.01 -5.68 5.88
N ASN A 54 9.17 -4.76 6.82
CA ASN A 54 10.18 -4.88 7.88
C ASN A 54 9.88 -6.04 8.81
N SER A 55 8.59 -6.34 9.11
CA SER A 55 8.22 -7.53 9.88
C SER A 55 8.58 -8.83 9.14
N MET A 56 8.39 -8.90 7.81
CA MET A 56 8.78 -10.09 7.03
C MET A 56 10.30 -10.29 7.02
N LEU A 57 11.08 -9.22 6.88
CA LEU A 57 12.54 -9.27 6.93
C LEU A 57 13.03 -9.77 8.30
N GLU A 58 12.48 -9.24 9.40
CA GLU A 58 12.82 -9.68 10.75
C GLU A 58 12.46 -11.16 10.99
N PHE A 59 11.30 -11.61 10.52
CA PHE A 59 10.89 -13.02 10.66
C PHE A 59 11.77 -13.98 9.84
N SER A 60 12.26 -13.54 8.69
CA SER A 60 13.22 -14.31 7.89
C SER A 60 14.52 -14.54 8.65
N GLU A 61 15.09 -13.49 9.24
CA GLU A 61 16.31 -13.58 10.06
C GLU A 61 16.15 -14.57 11.22
N GLN A 62 14.95 -14.63 11.82
CA GLN A 62 14.62 -15.54 12.91
C GLN A 62 14.28 -16.96 12.44
N LYS A 63 14.30 -17.24 11.13
CA LYS A 63 13.94 -18.54 10.50
C LYS A 63 12.57 -19.09 10.96
N LYS A 64 11.62 -18.23 11.23
CA LYS A 64 10.28 -18.62 11.68
C LYS A 64 9.46 -19.19 10.54
N ALA A 65 8.69 -20.26 10.83
CA ALA A 65 7.61 -20.66 9.94
C ALA A 65 6.51 -19.59 9.94
N LEU A 66 6.08 -19.18 8.75
CA LEU A 66 5.11 -18.10 8.56
C LEU A 66 3.86 -18.62 7.87
N THR A 67 2.71 -18.34 8.46
CA THR A 67 1.41 -18.64 7.85
C THR A 67 0.72 -17.31 7.52
N ILE A 68 0.58 -17.01 6.23
CA ILE A 68 0.09 -15.71 5.73
C ILE A 68 -1.24 -15.90 5.00
N THR A 69 -2.17 -14.98 5.25
CA THR A 69 -3.53 -15.06 4.71
C THR A 69 -3.61 -14.71 3.22
N THR A 70 -4.51 -15.40 2.52
CA THR A 70 -4.95 -15.10 1.16
C THR A 70 -6.35 -14.46 1.10
N GLN A 71 -7.01 -14.24 2.25
CA GLN A 71 -8.40 -13.72 2.31
C GLN A 71 -8.54 -12.25 1.94
N GLN A 72 -7.46 -11.49 1.92
CA GLN A 72 -7.48 -10.07 1.65
C GLN A 72 -6.70 -9.77 0.38
N THR A 73 -7.34 -9.09 -0.56
CA THR A 73 -6.74 -8.60 -1.80
C THR A 73 -6.62 -7.09 -1.73
N GLY A 74 -5.46 -6.57 -2.04
CA GLY A 74 -5.15 -5.14 -2.05
C GLY A 74 -3.95 -4.84 -2.95
N THR A 75 -3.44 -3.64 -2.87
CA THR A 75 -2.21 -3.25 -3.58
C THR A 75 -1.18 -2.76 -2.58
N PRO A 76 -0.01 -3.43 -2.46
CA PRO A 76 1.12 -2.88 -1.71
C PRO A 76 1.57 -1.55 -2.31
N THR A 77 1.73 -0.53 -1.47
CA THR A 77 2.11 0.81 -1.89
C THR A 77 3.42 1.24 -1.25
N ASN A 78 4.42 1.53 -2.08
CA ASN A 78 5.70 2.04 -1.63
C ASN A 78 5.55 3.52 -1.20
N ALA A 79 5.87 3.83 0.04
CA ALA A 79 5.78 5.19 0.58
C ALA A 79 6.65 6.21 -0.18
N ASN A 80 7.77 5.79 -0.78
CA ASN A 80 8.58 6.67 -1.60
C ASN A 80 7.89 7.05 -2.91
N ASP A 81 7.14 6.12 -3.52
CA ASP A 81 6.36 6.42 -4.73
C ASP A 81 5.20 7.38 -4.40
N LEU A 82 4.51 7.18 -3.26
CA LEU A 82 3.51 8.12 -2.76
C LEU A 82 4.11 9.50 -2.48
N ALA A 83 5.26 9.57 -1.80
CA ALA A 83 5.95 10.82 -1.52
C ALA A 83 6.30 11.58 -2.82
N GLN A 84 6.77 10.85 -3.86
CA GLN A 84 7.06 11.45 -5.17
C GLN A 84 5.81 12.06 -5.82
N VAL A 85 4.64 11.42 -5.67
CA VAL A 85 3.36 11.96 -6.15
C VAL A 85 3.00 13.25 -5.43
N LEU A 86 3.13 13.28 -4.10
CA LEU A 86 2.87 14.48 -3.29
C LEU A 86 3.79 15.65 -3.71
N VAL A 87 5.08 15.36 -3.88
CA VAL A 87 6.07 16.35 -4.36
C VAL A 87 5.70 16.86 -5.77
N THR A 88 5.22 15.97 -6.65
CA THR A 88 4.78 16.36 -8.00
C THR A 88 3.57 17.29 -7.96
N ILE A 89 2.56 17.00 -7.13
CA ILE A 89 1.40 17.88 -6.95
C ILE A 89 1.83 19.27 -6.51
N ILE A 90 2.75 19.36 -5.53
CA ILE A 90 3.24 20.63 -5.00
C ILE A 90 4.05 21.38 -6.05
N LYS A 91 5.02 20.73 -6.72
CA LYS A 91 5.91 21.35 -7.69
C LYS A 91 5.20 21.85 -8.95
N THR A 92 4.16 21.16 -9.38
CA THR A 92 3.38 21.55 -10.57
C THR A 92 2.39 22.67 -10.28
N GLY A 93 2.18 23.05 -9.02
CA GLY A 93 1.17 24.02 -8.64
C GLY A 93 -0.25 23.60 -9.07
N ASN A 94 -0.51 22.30 -9.15
CA ASN A 94 -1.77 21.78 -9.63
C ASN A 94 -2.92 22.26 -8.74
N ALA A 95 -3.91 22.90 -9.33
CA ALA A 95 -5.10 23.43 -8.64
C ALA A 95 -6.35 22.55 -8.81
N ARG A 96 -6.23 21.34 -9.33
CA ARG A 96 -7.34 20.38 -9.43
C ARG A 96 -7.56 19.70 -8.08
N TYR A 97 -8.05 20.48 -7.13
CA TYR A 97 -8.31 20.05 -5.76
C TYR A 97 -9.33 18.90 -5.68
N GLY A 98 -9.33 18.17 -4.56
CA GLY A 98 -10.28 17.12 -4.24
C GLY A 98 -9.66 15.82 -3.75
N ILE A 99 -10.48 14.77 -3.78
CA ILE A 99 -10.10 13.41 -3.33
C ILE A 99 -9.54 12.62 -4.51
N TYR A 100 -8.44 11.92 -4.27
CA TYR A 100 -7.74 11.08 -5.22
C TYR A 100 -7.34 9.75 -4.59
N HIS A 101 -7.18 8.73 -5.41
CA HIS A 101 -6.57 7.48 -5.03
C HIS A 101 -5.14 7.38 -5.55
N PHE A 102 -4.23 6.87 -4.72
CA PHE A 102 -2.91 6.45 -5.12
C PHE A 102 -2.54 5.11 -4.50
N SER A 103 -2.15 4.16 -5.34
CA SER A 103 -1.40 2.96 -5.01
C SER A 103 -0.45 2.63 -6.16
N ASN A 104 0.51 1.74 -5.94
CA ASN A 104 1.22 1.14 -7.06
C ASN A 104 0.23 0.34 -7.95
N GLN A 105 0.63 -0.11 -9.13
CA GLN A 105 -0.22 -0.92 -10.02
C GLN A 105 -0.18 -2.39 -9.66
N GLY A 106 -1.23 -3.11 -10.03
CA GLY A 106 -1.42 -4.53 -9.75
C GLY A 106 -2.16 -4.77 -8.46
N GLU A 107 -2.46 -6.02 -8.19
CA GLU A 107 -3.11 -6.47 -6.96
C GLU A 107 -2.48 -7.77 -6.48
N GLY A 108 -2.60 -8.06 -5.21
CA GLY A 108 -2.10 -9.27 -4.60
C GLY A 108 -2.70 -9.49 -3.23
N THR A 109 -2.48 -10.68 -2.68
CA THR A 109 -2.80 -11.00 -1.29
C THR A 109 -1.62 -10.68 -0.37
N TRP A 110 -1.82 -10.70 0.94
CA TRP A 110 -0.71 -10.61 1.90
C TRP A 110 0.31 -11.72 1.70
N PHE A 111 -0.15 -12.92 1.30
CA PHE A 111 0.74 -14.02 0.95
C PHE A 111 1.61 -13.70 -0.27
N ASP A 112 1.02 -13.14 -1.33
CA ASP A 112 1.76 -12.75 -2.53
C ASP A 112 2.79 -11.68 -2.21
N PHE A 113 2.45 -10.73 -1.34
CA PHE A 113 3.38 -9.69 -0.89
C PHE A 113 4.54 -10.29 -0.08
N ALA A 114 4.28 -11.18 0.89
CA ALA A 114 5.34 -11.88 1.63
C ALA A 114 6.25 -12.69 0.70
N LYS A 115 5.65 -13.45 -0.23
CA LYS A 115 6.39 -14.22 -1.22
C LYS A 115 7.30 -13.36 -2.11
N ALA A 116 6.81 -12.20 -2.55
CA ALA A 116 7.60 -11.26 -3.34
C ALA A 116 8.77 -10.67 -2.54
N ILE A 117 8.57 -10.35 -1.25
CA ILE A 117 9.64 -9.90 -0.35
C ILE A 117 10.75 -10.95 -0.30
N PHE A 118 10.42 -12.22 0.03
CA PHE A 118 11.41 -13.28 0.16
C PHE A 118 12.10 -13.64 -1.16
N LYS A 119 11.40 -13.52 -2.29
CA LYS A 119 12.04 -13.64 -3.61
C LYS A 119 13.03 -12.51 -3.86
N ALA A 120 12.66 -11.26 -3.59
CA ALA A 120 13.52 -10.10 -3.80
C ALA A 120 14.74 -10.06 -2.88
N THR A 121 14.66 -10.70 -1.71
CA THR A 121 15.79 -10.87 -0.77
C THR A 121 16.61 -12.12 -1.04
N GLY A 122 16.16 -13.04 -1.92
CA GLY A 122 16.82 -14.33 -2.15
C GLY A 122 16.62 -15.35 -1.03
N GLU A 123 15.63 -15.13 -0.16
CA GLU A 123 15.37 -15.96 1.03
C GLU A 123 14.17 -16.90 0.88
N ILE A 124 13.58 -16.97 -0.30
CA ILE A 124 12.35 -17.72 -0.53
C ILE A 124 12.47 -19.21 -0.18
N ASP A 125 13.64 -19.81 -0.43
CA ASP A 125 13.88 -21.24 -0.15
C ASP A 125 14.31 -21.47 1.32
N ALA A 126 14.65 -20.43 2.05
CA ALA A 126 15.06 -20.48 3.46
C ALA A 126 13.86 -20.29 4.42
N VAL A 127 12.75 -19.78 3.93
CA VAL A 127 11.56 -19.47 4.75
C VAL A 127 10.47 -20.51 4.51
N ASN A 128 9.97 -21.10 5.59
CA ASN A 128 8.79 -21.97 5.52
C ASN A 128 7.53 -21.10 5.46
N LEU A 129 7.08 -20.74 4.24
CA LEU A 129 5.95 -19.86 3.97
C LEU A 129 4.71 -20.66 3.58
N ALA A 130 3.70 -20.68 4.44
CA ALA A 130 2.42 -21.36 4.24
C ALA A 130 1.27 -20.36 4.01
N LYS A 131 0.26 -20.80 3.24
CA LYS A 131 -1.00 -20.07 3.04
C LYS A 131 -2.02 -20.41 4.10
N THR A 132 -2.89 -19.45 4.43
CA THR A 132 -4.12 -19.71 5.18
C THR A 132 -5.30 -18.93 4.62
N GLU A 133 -6.47 -19.57 4.64
CA GLU A 133 -7.75 -18.91 4.37
C GLU A 133 -8.46 -18.46 5.66
N HIS A 134 -7.88 -18.77 6.83
CA HIS A 134 -8.43 -18.41 8.14
C HIS A 134 -7.46 -17.55 8.91
N TYR A 135 -7.70 -16.23 8.88
CA TYR A 135 -6.89 -15.29 9.65
C TYR A 135 -7.80 -14.42 10.54
N ALA A 136 -7.88 -14.80 11.80
CA ALA A 136 -8.63 -14.03 12.78
C ALA A 136 -7.86 -12.73 13.09
N THR A 137 -8.51 -11.58 12.87
CA THR A 137 -8.02 -10.28 13.31
C THR A 137 -8.95 -9.67 14.34
N PHE A 138 -8.40 -8.97 15.32
CA PHE A 138 -9.20 -8.23 16.31
C PHE A 138 -10.15 -7.23 15.63
N ALA A 139 -9.69 -6.54 14.59
CA ALA A 139 -10.49 -5.62 13.81
C ALA A 139 -10.89 -6.25 12.46
N LYS A 140 -12.17 -6.14 12.09
CA LYS A 140 -12.65 -6.58 10.77
C LYS A 140 -11.92 -5.82 9.66
N ARG A 141 -11.38 -6.55 8.68
CA ARG A 141 -10.69 -5.98 7.52
C ARG A 141 -11.45 -6.28 6.23
N PRO A 142 -11.39 -5.38 5.22
CA PRO A 142 -12.02 -5.65 3.94
C PRO A 142 -11.33 -6.81 3.23
N ALA A 143 -12.11 -7.68 2.58
CA ALA A 143 -11.55 -8.75 1.76
C ALA A 143 -10.97 -8.23 0.43
N TYR A 144 -11.46 -7.08 -0.05
CA TYR A 144 -10.97 -6.42 -1.25
C TYR A 144 -10.79 -4.92 -0.98
N SER A 145 -9.63 -4.36 -1.32
CA SER A 145 -9.26 -2.97 -1.05
C SER A 145 -8.43 -2.31 -2.16
N VAL A 146 -8.49 -2.86 -3.37
CA VAL A 146 -7.80 -2.30 -4.53
C VAL A 146 -8.42 -0.97 -4.92
N LEU A 147 -7.58 0.04 -5.21
CA LEU A 147 -7.99 1.39 -5.56
C LEU A 147 -7.82 1.63 -7.06
N ASN A 148 -8.80 2.27 -7.68
CA ASN A 148 -8.65 2.81 -9.04
C ASN A 148 -7.93 4.16 -8.96
N CYS A 149 -6.74 4.24 -9.52
CA CYS A 149 -5.89 5.44 -9.50
C CYS A 149 -5.95 6.27 -10.80
N ASN A 150 -6.88 5.97 -11.71
CA ASN A 150 -6.94 6.60 -13.03
C ASN A 150 -7.15 8.12 -12.95
N LYS A 151 -7.97 8.61 -12.00
CA LYS A 151 -8.20 10.04 -11.82
C LYS A 151 -6.89 10.79 -11.56
N LEU A 152 -6.07 10.32 -10.64
CA LEU A 152 -4.80 10.94 -10.33
C LEU A 152 -3.80 10.81 -11.47
N LYS A 153 -3.75 9.63 -12.13
CA LYS A 153 -2.92 9.38 -13.30
C LYS A 153 -3.18 10.40 -14.43
N VAL A 154 -4.44 10.62 -14.76
CA VAL A 154 -4.84 11.60 -15.80
C VAL A 154 -4.52 13.03 -15.33
N THR A 155 -4.74 13.34 -14.05
CA THR A 155 -4.51 14.67 -13.49
C THR A 155 -3.03 15.08 -13.50
N LEU A 156 -2.13 14.15 -13.22
CA LEU A 156 -0.68 14.40 -13.13
C LEU A 156 0.08 14.02 -14.41
N GLY A 157 -0.52 13.28 -15.34
CA GLY A 157 0.16 12.76 -16.52
C GLY A 157 1.26 11.74 -16.21
N THR A 158 1.19 11.07 -15.04
CA THR A 158 2.25 10.18 -14.56
C THR A 158 1.88 8.70 -14.77
N GLN A 159 2.90 7.87 -14.97
CA GLN A 159 2.75 6.42 -14.93
C GLN A 159 3.14 5.92 -13.53
N TYR A 160 2.40 4.92 -13.04
CA TYR A 160 2.69 4.29 -11.77
C TYR A 160 3.36 2.95 -12.01
N LYS A 161 4.35 2.64 -11.15
CA LYS A 161 5.06 1.36 -11.20
C LYS A 161 4.17 0.23 -10.72
N ASN A 162 4.38 -0.96 -11.26
CA ASN A 162 3.87 -2.17 -10.65
C ASN A 162 4.41 -2.30 -9.22
N TRP A 163 3.61 -2.85 -8.30
CA TRP A 163 3.99 -2.95 -6.90
C TRP A 163 5.18 -3.90 -6.67
N GLU A 164 5.30 -4.98 -7.47
CA GLU A 164 6.43 -5.91 -7.38
C GLU A 164 7.74 -5.22 -7.84
N ASP A 165 7.71 -4.49 -8.95
CA ASP A 165 8.87 -3.74 -9.43
C ASP A 165 9.30 -2.66 -8.44
N SER A 166 8.33 -1.97 -7.83
CA SER A 166 8.62 -0.96 -6.82
C SER A 166 9.24 -1.56 -5.54
N LEU A 167 8.77 -2.75 -5.13
CA LEU A 167 9.33 -3.51 -4.01
C LEU A 167 10.77 -3.92 -4.29
N ILE A 168 11.04 -4.54 -5.44
CA ILE A 168 12.38 -4.98 -5.85
C ILE A 168 13.35 -3.79 -5.85
N ASN A 169 12.95 -2.68 -6.47
CA ASN A 169 13.77 -1.47 -6.51
C ASN A 169 14.08 -0.92 -5.11
N LEU A 170 13.11 -0.95 -4.19
CA LEU A 170 13.32 -0.52 -2.81
C LEU A 170 14.35 -1.39 -2.09
N ILE A 171 14.17 -2.71 -2.14
CA ILE A 171 15.07 -3.68 -1.47
C ILE A 171 16.49 -3.55 -2.02
N GLN A 172 16.67 -3.45 -3.34
CA GLN A 172 17.98 -3.28 -3.97
C GLN A 172 18.67 -2.00 -3.51
N LYS A 173 17.98 -0.86 -3.49
CA LYS A 173 18.51 0.42 -3.02
C LYS A 173 18.94 0.37 -1.55
N THR A 174 18.13 -0.25 -0.69
CA THR A 174 18.41 -0.36 0.74
C THR A 174 19.66 -1.21 0.99
N ARG A 175 19.81 -2.33 0.26
CA ARG A 175 21.01 -3.18 0.36
C ARG A 175 22.28 -2.47 -0.12
N SER A 176 22.20 -1.77 -1.25
CA SER A 176 23.34 -1.00 -1.77
C SER A 176 23.77 0.11 -0.80
N ALA A 177 22.83 0.76 -0.12
CA ALA A 177 23.14 1.77 0.89
C ALA A 177 23.84 1.16 2.12
N ASN A 178 23.41 -0.02 2.57
CA ASN A 178 24.01 -0.71 3.72
C ASN A 178 25.36 -1.36 3.41
N SER A 179 25.69 -1.63 2.14
CA SER A 179 27.00 -2.17 1.73
C SER A 179 28.09 -1.10 1.59
N LEU A 180 27.74 0.18 1.71
CA LEU A 180 28.67 1.32 1.65
C LEU A 180 29.03 1.88 3.04
N LEU A 181 28.48 1.30 4.11
CA LEU A 181 28.80 1.59 5.52
C LEU A 181 29.59 0.46 6.15
#